data_85fbc1770aed3c440777b2163d3bebe5
#
_entry.id   85fbc1770aed3c440777b2163d3bebe5
#
_cell.length_a   1.000
_cell.length_b   1.000
_cell.length_c   1.000
_cell.angle_alpha   90.00
_cell.angle_beta   90.00
_cell.angle_gamma   90.00
#
_symmetry.space_group_name_H-M   'P 1'
#
loop_
_entity.id
_entity.type
_entity.pdbx_description
1 polymer ?
#
loop_
_entity_poly.entity_id
_entity_poly.type
_entity_poly.pdbx_seq_one_letter_code
_entity_poly.pdbx_strand_id
1 'polypeptide(L)'
;METHVISIKNLTKKYQDRTVYENFSLDIEESGITCILGESGCGKTTLLNAVAGLIDYDGEITKKSVSYVFQNSRLIPNLTVEGNLKFIGAEGESAARMLEKVGLADKLNAYPAQLSGGEAQRVSLVRAFLKKSEVLLMDEPFSSLDLKTKLSVMELFKALQAEEGRGTLFVTHDVDEAVFLADRIIVMHGGKVLKDLKNESKGEFGGNYPIREELIKTLLN
;
A
#
# COMPACT_ATOMS: atom_id res chain seq x y z
N MET A 1 6.22 15.54 -20.56
CA MET A 1 5.75 14.14 -20.71
C MET A 1 5.42 13.68 -19.33
N GLU A 2 4.16 13.40 -19.04
CA GLU A 2 3.76 12.77 -17.78
C GLU A 2 4.29 11.33 -17.81
N THR A 3 5.19 11.00 -16.92
CA THR A 3 5.76 9.66 -16.79
C THR A 3 4.86 8.86 -15.85
N HIS A 4 4.04 7.98 -16.42
CA HIS A 4 3.21 7.06 -15.64
C HIS A 4 3.97 5.77 -15.39
N VAL A 5 4.04 5.34 -14.13
CA VAL A 5 4.67 4.06 -13.77
C VAL A 5 3.78 2.89 -14.14
N ILE A 6 2.47 3.04 -13.95
CA ILE A 6 1.46 2.02 -14.29
C ILE A 6 0.35 2.67 -15.10
N SER A 7 0.09 2.14 -16.30
CA SER A 7 -1.09 2.45 -17.09
C SER A 7 -2.00 1.23 -17.14
N ILE A 8 -3.23 1.40 -16.73
CA ILE A 8 -4.29 0.40 -16.73
C ILE A 8 -5.29 0.81 -17.81
N LYS A 9 -5.53 -0.06 -18.81
CA LYS A 9 -6.43 0.21 -19.92
C LYS A 9 -7.47 -0.89 -20.08
N ASN A 10 -8.73 -0.49 -20.07
CA ASN A 10 -9.88 -1.36 -20.31
C ASN A 10 -9.90 -2.62 -19.41
N LEU A 11 -9.42 -2.49 -18.16
CA LEU A 11 -9.42 -3.59 -17.21
C LEU A 11 -10.85 -4.10 -16.99
N THR A 12 -11.07 -5.37 -17.27
CA THR A 12 -12.32 -6.08 -16.97
C THR A 12 -12.00 -7.29 -16.11
N LYS A 13 -12.70 -7.40 -14.97
CA LYS A 13 -12.56 -8.53 -14.04
C LYS A 13 -13.91 -8.98 -13.52
N LYS A 14 -14.17 -10.27 -13.69
CA LYS A 14 -15.38 -10.94 -13.19
C LYS A 14 -14.98 -12.10 -12.27
N TYR A 15 -15.73 -12.29 -11.20
CA TYR A 15 -15.69 -13.47 -10.34
C TYR A 15 -17.08 -14.12 -10.37
N GLN A 16 -17.18 -15.29 -10.98
CA GLN A 16 -18.46 -15.95 -11.19
C GLN A 16 -19.50 -14.98 -11.81
N ASP A 17 -20.55 -14.65 -11.09
CA ASP A 17 -21.63 -13.76 -11.54
C ASP A 17 -21.42 -12.28 -11.21
N ARG A 18 -20.33 -11.94 -10.47
CA ARG A 18 -20.05 -10.56 -10.06
C ARG A 18 -18.98 -9.91 -10.95
N THR A 19 -19.34 -8.86 -11.66
CA THR A 19 -18.38 -7.97 -12.31
C THR A 19 -17.83 -6.99 -11.30
N VAL A 20 -16.50 -6.97 -11.11
CA VAL A 20 -15.79 -6.03 -10.22
C VAL A 20 -15.31 -4.82 -11.01
N TYR A 21 -14.75 -5.06 -12.19
CA TYR A 21 -14.33 -4.02 -13.14
C TYR A 21 -14.90 -4.31 -14.53
N GLU A 22 -15.30 -3.26 -15.22
CA GLU A 22 -15.76 -3.30 -16.61
C GLU A 22 -15.18 -2.09 -17.35
N ASN A 23 -14.26 -2.35 -18.29
CA ASN A 23 -13.56 -1.33 -19.08
C ASN A 23 -12.91 -0.21 -18.21
N PHE A 24 -12.39 -0.56 -17.05
CA PHE A 24 -11.77 0.38 -16.12
C PHE A 24 -10.39 0.82 -16.62
N SER A 25 -10.12 2.12 -16.61
CA SER A 25 -8.82 2.67 -16.97
C SER A 25 -8.34 3.67 -15.93
N LEU A 26 -7.02 3.63 -15.62
CA LEU A 26 -6.40 4.48 -14.63
C LEU A 26 -4.89 4.56 -14.87
N ASP A 27 -4.33 5.76 -14.77
CA ASP A 27 -2.88 5.96 -14.80
C ASP A 27 -2.36 6.33 -13.41
N ILE A 28 -1.28 5.68 -12.98
CA ILE A 28 -0.59 5.90 -11.70
C ILE A 28 0.77 6.52 -11.99
N GLU A 29 1.15 7.54 -11.22
CA GLU A 29 2.40 8.28 -11.40
C GLU A 29 3.64 7.49 -10.94
N GLU A 30 4.82 7.83 -11.50
CA GLU A 30 6.09 7.18 -11.20
C GLU A 30 6.62 7.43 -9.80
N SER A 31 6.23 8.53 -9.20
CA SER A 31 6.68 8.97 -7.88
C SER A 31 5.51 9.38 -7.00
N GLY A 32 5.77 9.46 -5.71
CA GLY A 32 4.74 9.83 -4.74
C GLY A 32 3.81 8.68 -4.37
N ILE A 33 2.82 9.00 -3.57
CA ILE A 33 1.86 8.05 -3.01
C ILE A 33 0.49 8.32 -3.61
N THR A 34 -0.01 7.40 -4.44
CA THR A 34 -1.40 7.41 -4.89
C THR A 34 -2.23 6.50 -3.98
N CYS A 35 -3.27 7.06 -3.37
CA CYS A 35 -4.22 6.32 -2.54
C CYS A 35 -5.49 6.02 -3.32
N ILE A 36 -5.97 4.78 -3.27
CA ILE A 36 -7.32 4.44 -3.66
C ILE A 36 -8.16 4.27 -2.39
N LEU A 37 -9.08 5.19 -2.20
CA LEU A 37 -10.00 5.25 -1.08
C LEU A 37 -11.38 4.73 -1.49
N GLY A 38 -12.00 3.88 -0.69
CA GLY A 38 -13.34 3.39 -0.96
C GLY A 38 -13.80 2.33 0.03
N GLU A 39 -15.08 2.01 -0.01
CA GLU A 39 -15.68 1.02 0.87
C GLU A 39 -15.10 -0.40 0.70
N SER A 40 -15.30 -1.24 1.70
CA SER A 40 -14.94 -2.65 1.63
C SER A 40 -15.71 -3.34 0.49
N GLY A 41 -15.00 -4.13 -0.33
CA GLY A 41 -15.60 -4.86 -1.44
C GLY A 41 -15.82 -4.04 -2.72
N CYS A 42 -15.41 -2.75 -2.81
CA CYS A 42 -15.52 -1.96 -4.04
C CYS A 42 -14.49 -2.33 -5.14
N GLY A 43 -13.54 -3.24 -4.85
CA GLY A 43 -12.58 -3.75 -5.85
C GLY A 43 -11.11 -3.39 -5.59
N LYS A 44 -10.75 -2.62 -4.56
CA LYS A 44 -9.38 -2.13 -4.30
C LYS A 44 -8.32 -3.24 -4.30
N THR A 45 -8.51 -4.29 -3.52
CA THR A 45 -7.60 -5.45 -3.48
C THR A 45 -7.53 -6.16 -4.84
N THR A 46 -8.66 -6.24 -5.57
CA THR A 46 -8.69 -6.81 -6.92
C THR A 46 -7.80 -6.01 -7.88
N LEU A 47 -7.83 -4.69 -7.80
CA LEU A 47 -6.97 -3.81 -8.60
C LEU A 47 -5.49 -4.03 -8.28
N LEU A 48 -5.11 -4.02 -7.00
CA LEU A 48 -3.73 -4.30 -6.59
C LEU A 48 -3.25 -5.68 -7.07
N ASN A 49 -4.10 -6.71 -6.94
CA ASN A 49 -3.77 -8.07 -7.37
C ASN A 49 -3.62 -8.16 -8.91
N ALA A 50 -4.42 -7.41 -9.68
CA ALA A 50 -4.27 -7.33 -11.13
C ALA A 50 -2.95 -6.64 -11.52
N VAL A 51 -2.62 -5.50 -10.88
CA VAL A 51 -1.34 -4.79 -11.07
C VAL A 51 -0.15 -5.69 -10.70
N ALA A 52 -0.27 -6.48 -9.63
CA ALA A 52 0.76 -7.41 -9.18
C ALA A 52 0.88 -8.67 -10.07
N GLY A 53 -0.05 -8.88 -11.03
CA GLY A 53 -0.09 -10.09 -11.84
C GLY A 53 -0.46 -11.35 -11.05
N LEU A 54 -1.19 -11.20 -9.93
CA LEU A 54 -1.62 -12.31 -9.07
C LEU A 54 -2.97 -12.91 -9.47
N ILE A 55 -3.68 -12.26 -10.38
CA ILE A 55 -4.97 -12.71 -10.91
C ILE A 55 -5.07 -12.46 -12.41
N ASP A 56 -5.85 -13.27 -13.11
CA ASP A 56 -6.17 -13.05 -14.51
C ASP A 56 -7.21 -11.94 -14.67
N TYR A 57 -7.11 -11.19 -15.76
CA TYR A 57 -8.00 -10.10 -16.15
C TYR A 57 -7.98 -9.92 -17.67
N ASP A 58 -9.00 -9.26 -18.21
CA ASP A 58 -9.02 -8.77 -19.59
C ASP A 58 -8.60 -7.28 -19.60
N GLY A 59 -7.93 -6.85 -20.67
CA GLY A 59 -7.38 -5.51 -20.82
C GLY A 59 -5.85 -5.47 -20.73
N GLU A 60 -5.30 -4.29 -20.55
CA GLU A 60 -3.85 -4.08 -20.52
C GLU A 60 -3.41 -3.38 -19.22
N ILE A 61 -2.38 -3.90 -18.57
CA ILE A 61 -1.70 -3.23 -17.45
C ILE A 61 -0.21 -3.22 -17.74
N THR A 62 0.42 -2.04 -17.60
CA THR A 62 1.88 -1.92 -17.71
C THR A 62 2.56 -2.84 -16.71
N LYS A 63 3.35 -3.79 -17.19
CA LYS A 63 4.08 -4.74 -16.34
C LYS A 63 5.27 -4.05 -15.69
N LYS A 64 5.30 -4.03 -14.38
CA LYS A 64 6.38 -3.50 -13.56
C LYS A 64 6.77 -4.51 -12.48
N SER A 65 8.02 -4.44 -12.03
CA SER A 65 8.42 -5.17 -10.84
C SER A 65 7.77 -4.53 -9.60
N VAL A 66 7.12 -5.34 -8.77
CA VAL A 66 6.41 -4.86 -7.60
C VAL A 66 6.95 -5.47 -6.31
N SER A 67 6.91 -4.70 -5.23
CA SER A 67 6.89 -5.21 -3.87
C SER A 67 5.52 -4.97 -3.27
N TYR A 68 5.09 -5.86 -2.35
CA TYR A 68 3.71 -5.87 -1.86
C TYR A 68 3.67 -5.97 -0.34
N VAL A 69 3.00 -5.01 0.29
CA VAL A 69 2.62 -5.05 1.70
C VAL A 69 1.15 -5.43 1.78
N PHE A 70 0.87 -6.59 2.34
CA PHE A 70 -0.49 -7.10 2.50
C PHE A 70 -1.13 -6.60 3.80
N GLN A 71 -2.43 -6.63 3.88
CA GLN A 71 -3.21 -6.34 5.09
C GLN A 71 -2.72 -7.14 6.30
N ASN A 72 -2.51 -8.44 6.12
CA ASN A 72 -1.78 -9.28 7.06
C ASN A 72 -0.32 -9.35 6.62
N SER A 73 0.62 -9.26 7.52
CA SER A 73 2.06 -9.15 7.23
C SER A 73 2.63 -10.25 6.32
N ARG A 74 1.94 -11.40 6.21
CA ARG A 74 2.34 -12.57 5.39
C ARG A 74 3.82 -12.91 5.52
N LEU A 75 4.34 -12.86 6.73
CA LEU A 75 5.65 -13.40 7.03
C LEU A 75 5.63 -14.91 6.94
N ILE A 76 6.73 -15.51 6.49
CA ILE A 76 6.88 -16.96 6.41
C ILE A 76 7.03 -17.48 7.85
N PRO A 77 6.06 -18.27 8.38
CA PRO A 77 5.94 -18.51 9.81
C PRO A 77 7.09 -19.35 10.40
N ASN A 78 7.71 -20.19 9.60
CA ASN A 78 8.82 -21.06 9.99
C ASN A 78 10.21 -20.47 9.70
N LEU A 79 10.29 -19.22 9.29
CA LEU A 79 11.51 -18.45 9.16
C LEU A 79 11.56 -17.34 10.22
N THR A 80 12.76 -17.06 10.73
CA THR A 80 13.00 -15.89 11.59
C THR A 80 12.78 -14.59 10.79
N VAL A 81 12.83 -13.44 11.45
CA VAL A 81 12.85 -12.13 10.78
C VAL A 81 14.00 -12.09 9.77
N GLU A 82 15.21 -12.48 10.16
CA GLU A 82 16.35 -12.56 9.24
C GLU A 82 16.05 -13.48 8.05
N GLY A 83 15.49 -14.66 8.31
CA GLY A 83 15.12 -15.61 7.26
C GLY A 83 14.09 -15.06 6.29
N ASN A 84 13.12 -14.29 6.77
CA ASN A 84 12.13 -13.58 5.95
C ASN A 84 12.76 -12.50 5.06
N LEU A 85 13.82 -11.82 5.53
CA LEU A 85 14.56 -10.84 4.72
C LEU A 85 15.50 -11.53 3.72
N LYS A 86 16.20 -12.58 4.12
CA LYS A 86 17.03 -13.41 3.22
C LYS A 86 16.21 -13.99 2.06
N PHE A 87 14.97 -14.37 2.32
CA PHE A 87 14.07 -14.92 1.29
C PHE A 87 13.87 -14.00 0.09
N ILE A 88 13.94 -12.67 0.30
CA ILE A 88 13.85 -11.67 -0.78
C ILE A 88 15.22 -11.19 -1.27
N GLY A 89 16.30 -11.86 -0.86
CA GLY A 89 17.68 -11.50 -1.23
C GLY A 89 18.28 -10.35 -0.42
N ALA A 90 17.63 -9.96 0.68
CA ALA A 90 18.14 -8.92 1.57
C ALA A 90 18.82 -9.56 2.79
N GLU A 91 20.12 -9.32 2.94
CA GLU A 91 20.93 -9.89 4.03
C GLU A 91 22.06 -8.94 4.46
N GLY A 92 22.73 -9.30 5.54
CA GLY A 92 23.89 -8.58 6.03
C GLY A 92 23.55 -7.19 6.56
N GLU A 93 24.45 -6.25 6.30
CA GLU A 93 24.40 -4.91 6.88
C GLU A 93 23.14 -4.10 6.47
N SER A 94 22.65 -4.28 5.25
CA SER A 94 21.44 -3.57 4.76
C SER A 94 20.19 -3.98 5.53
N ALA A 95 20.03 -5.27 5.81
CA ALA A 95 18.93 -5.80 6.58
C ALA A 95 19.02 -5.34 8.06
N ALA A 96 20.20 -5.42 8.65
CA ALA A 96 20.43 -5.00 10.03
C ALA A 96 20.16 -3.51 10.23
N ARG A 97 20.69 -2.64 9.36
CA ARG A 97 20.44 -1.18 9.41
C ARG A 97 18.95 -0.84 9.25
N MET A 98 18.25 -1.53 8.37
CA MET A 98 16.83 -1.27 8.17
C MET A 98 16.02 -1.72 9.40
N LEU A 99 16.34 -2.86 10.02
CA LEU A 99 15.70 -3.30 11.26
C LEU A 99 15.98 -2.35 12.42
N GLU A 100 17.20 -1.84 12.55
CA GLU A 100 17.54 -0.81 13.54
C GLU A 100 16.69 0.46 13.35
N LYS A 101 16.59 0.95 12.10
CA LYS A 101 15.79 2.12 11.73
C LYS A 101 14.32 1.99 12.10
N VAL A 102 13.76 0.77 12.04
CA VAL A 102 12.37 0.50 12.40
C VAL A 102 12.21 0.08 13.89
N GLY A 103 13.27 0.13 14.68
CA GLY A 103 13.24 -0.23 16.11
C GLY A 103 13.08 -1.72 16.38
N LEU A 104 13.64 -2.58 15.50
CA LEU A 104 13.55 -4.05 15.59
C LEU A 104 14.92 -4.74 15.52
N ALA A 105 16.00 -4.06 15.91
CA ALA A 105 17.35 -4.63 15.90
C ALA A 105 17.47 -5.90 16.75
N ASP A 106 16.75 -5.96 17.88
CA ASP A 106 16.70 -7.10 18.81
C ASP A 106 15.85 -8.28 18.30
N LYS A 107 15.09 -8.10 17.23
CA LYS A 107 14.12 -9.08 16.70
C LYS A 107 14.65 -9.93 15.54
N LEU A 108 15.90 -9.79 15.16
CA LEU A 108 16.48 -10.48 13.98
C LEU A 108 16.25 -12.00 14.02
N ASN A 109 16.39 -12.61 15.19
CA ASN A 109 16.22 -14.05 15.42
C ASN A 109 14.80 -14.46 15.85
N ALA A 110 13.87 -13.52 15.99
CA ALA A 110 12.50 -13.81 16.38
C ALA A 110 11.71 -14.45 15.21
N TYR A 111 10.84 -15.37 15.56
CA TYR A 111 9.86 -15.93 14.60
C TYR A 111 8.59 -15.04 14.56
N PRO A 112 7.83 -15.06 13.45
CA PRO A 112 6.61 -14.26 13.32
C PRO A 112 5.63 -14.42 14.49
N ALA A 113 5.50 -15.62 15.06
CA ALA A 113 4.64 -15.88 16.21
C ALA A 113 5.08 -15.18 17.52
N GLN A 114 6.30 -14.68 17.57
CA GLN A 114 6.88 -13.95 18.72
C GLN A 114 6.79 -12.43 18.56
N LEU A 115 6.23 -11.96 17.44
CA LEU A 115 6.08 -10.53 17.14
C LEU A 115 4.67 -10.06 17.49
N SER A 116 4.54 -8.85 18.00
CA SER A 116 3.25 -8.15 18.02
C SER A 116 2.79 -7.84 16.60
N GLY A 117 1.51 -7.52 16.41
CA GLY A 117 0.97 -7.16 15.10
C GLY A 117 1.73 -5.97 14.45
N GLY A 118 2.06 -4.95 15.26
CA GLY A 118 2.83 -3.80 14.79
C GLY A 118 4.28 -4.13 14.44
N GLU A 119 4.94 -5.02 15.20
CA GLU A 119 6.29 -5.50 14.87
C GLU A 119 6.28 -6.31 13.57
N ALA A 120 5.32 -7.23 13.42
CA ALA A 120 5.16 -8.02 12.20
C ALA A 120 4.87 -7.12 10.97
N GLN A 121 4.09 -6.06 11.15
CA GLN A 121 3.81 -5.11 10.07
C GLN A 121 5.06 -4.28 9.73
N ARG A 122 5.86 -3.84 10.70
CA ARG A 122 7.14 -3.18 10.44
C ARG A 122 8.12 -4.10 9.70
N VAL A 123 8.22 -5.38 10.06
CA VAL A 123 9.03 -6.36 9.30
C VAL A 123 8.52 -6.51 7.87
N SER A 124 7.20 -6.53 7.65
CA SER A 124 6.61 -6.58 6.30
C SER A 124 6.97 -5.34 5.46
N LEU A 125 6.95 -4.15 6.06
CA LEU A 125 7.43 -2.91 5.42
C LEU A 125 8.92 -3.00 5.08
N VAL A 126 9.78 -3.38 6.04
CA VAL A 126 11.22 -3.57 5.81
C VAL A 126 11.46 -4.51 4.64
N ARG A 127 10.76 -5.66 4.59
CA ARG A 127 10.85 -6.61 3.49
C ARG A 127 10.47 -5.97 2.15
N ALA A 128 9.41 -5.17 2.11
CA ALA A 128 8.95 -4.52 0.89
C ALA A 128 9.91 -3.42 0.41
N PHE A 129 10.52 -2.67 1.34
CA PHE A 129 11.50 -1.63 1.01
C PHE A 129 12.86 -2.21 0.59
N LEU A 130 13.34 -3.28 1.22
CA LEU A 130 14.60 -3.93 0.85
C LEU A 130 14.51 -4.69 -0.49
N LYS A 131 13.31 -5.10 -0.90
CA LYS A 131 13.11 -5.68 -2.22
C LYS A 131 13.18 -4.58 -3.29
N LYS A 132 14.18 -4.64 -4.17
CA LYS A 132 14.27 -3.75 -5.33
C LYS A 132 13.07 -3.98 -6.25
N SER A 133 12.25 -2.95 -6.45
CA SER A 133 11.09 -2.97 -7.34
C SER A 133 10.79 -1.56 -7.81
N GLU A 134 10.09 -1.44 -8.95
CA GLU A 134 9.72 -0.15 -9.52
C GLU A 134 8.53 0.47 -8.79
N VAL A 135 7.67 -0.36 -8.18
CA VAL A 135 6.44 0.07 -7.51
C VAL A 135 6.26 -0.64 -6.18
N LEU A 136 5.77 0.09 -5.19
CA LEU A 136 5.29 -0.45 -3.92
C LEU A 136 3.76 -0.51 -3.93
N LEU A 137 3.21 -1.69 -3.70
CA LEU A 137 1.77 -1.91 -3.53
C LEU A 137 1.47 -2.15 -2.04
N MET A 138 0.40 -1.52 -1.52
CA MET A 138 0.01 -1.67 -0.12
C MET A 138 -1.50 -1.85 0.00
N ASP A 139 -1.92 -2.99 0.53
CA ASP A 139 -3.33 -3.37 0.69
C ASP A 139 -3.76 -3.26 2.15
N GLU A 140 -4.48 -2.19 2.49
CA GLU A 140 -4.97 -1.87 3.84
C GLU A 140 -3.93 -2.13 4.96
N PRO A 141 -2.69 -1.63 4.83
CA PRO A 141 -1.54 -2.07 5.63
C PRO A 141 -1.62 -1.71 7.11
N PHE A 142 -2.55 -0.86 7.51
CA PHE A 142 -2.68 -0.36 8.88
C PHE A 142 -3.99 -0.74 9.57
N SER A 143 -4.89 -1.44 8.87
CA SER A 143 -6.27 -1.69 9.32
C SER A 143 -6.38 -2.57 10.58
N SER A 144 -5.39 -3.44 10.82
CA SER A 144 -5.37 -4.36 11.97
C SER A 144 -4.62 -3.83 13.19
N LEU A 145 -4.14 -2.57 13.15
CA LEU A 145 -3.32 -1.97 14.19
C LEU A 145 -4.17 -1.07 15.10
N ASP A 146 -3.86 -1.06 16.40
CA ASP A 146 -4.38 -0.03 17.31
C ASP A 146 -3.88 1.36 16.92
N LEU A 147 -4.57 2.42 17.33
CA LEU A 147 -4.30 3.79 16.88
C LEU A 147 -2.85 4.23 17.12
N LYS A 148 -2.28 3.92 18.29
CA LYS A 148 -0.90 4.33 18.63
C LYS A 148 0.12 3.64 17.72
N THR A 149 -0.03 2.34 17.54
CA THR A 149 0.82 1.53 16.67
C THR A 149 0.64 1.94 15.21
N LYS A 150 -0.61 2.17 14.76
CA LYS A 150 -0.94 2.67 13.42
C LYS A 150 -0.15 3.95 13.12
N LEU A 151 -0.26 4.97 13.96
CA LEU A 151 0.46 6.25 13.77
C LEU A 151 1.97 6.04 13.67
N SER A 152 2.56 5.26 14.57
CA SER A 152 4.00 4.97 14.55
C SER A 152 4.45 4.28 13.25
N VAL A 153 3.66 3.33 12.74
CA VAL A 153 3.99 2.61 11.50
C VAL A 153 3.77 3.48 10.26
N MET A 154 2.76 4.36 10.28
CA MET A 154 2.51 5.31 9.20
C MET A 154 3.62 6.37 9.09
N GLU A 155 4.07 6.94 10.22
CA GLU A 155 5.21 7.87 10.25
C GLU A 155 6.50 7.20 9.76
N LEU A 156 6.74 5.96 10.17
CA LEU A 156 7.86 5.17 9.68
C LEU A 156 7.77 4.96 8.17
N PHE A 157 6.61 4.55 7.65
CA PHE A 157 6.39 4.40 6.20
C PHE A 157 6.68 5.71 5.45
N LYS A 158 6.16 6.84 5.96
CA LYS A 158 6.36 8.17 5.39
C LYS A 158 7.84 8.55 5.31
N ALA A 159 8.61 8.26 6.37
CA ALA A 159 10.05 8.50 6.41
C ALA A 159 10.81 7.64 5.39
N LEU A 160 10.50 6.34 5.30
CA LEU A 160 11.11 5.42 4.34
C LEU A 160 10.78 5.82 2.90
N GLN A 161 9.54 6.20 2.63
CA GLN A 161 9.07 6.64 1.32
C GLN A 161 9.75 7.94 0.87
N ALA A 162 9.95 8.88 1.79
CA ALA A 162 10.63 10.14 1.49
C ALA A 162 12.10 9.94 1.10
N GLU A 163 12.76 8.92 1.63
CA GLU A 163 14.15 8.58 1.27
C GLU A 163 14.26 7.84 -0.06
N GLU A 164 13.30 6.96 -0.35
CA GLU A 164 13.38 6.10 -1.53
C GLU A 164 12.70 6.71 -2.77
N GLY A 165 11.56 7.35 -2.59
CA GLY A 165 10.87 8.13 -3.63
C GLY A 165 10.18 7.34 -4.73
N ARG A 166 10.15 5.98 -4.68
CA ARG A 166 9.47 5.19 -5.71
C ARG A 166 7.95 5.35 -5.66
N GLY A 167 7.27 5.16 -6.80
CA GLY A 167 5.83 5.20 -6.87
C GLY A 167 5.16 4.18 -5.93
N THR A 168 4.19 4.62 -5.15
CA THR A 168 3.43 3.78 -4.24
C THR A 168 1.95 3.84 -4.57
N LEU A 169 1.34 2.68 -4.78
CA LEU A 169 -0.11 2.52 -4.87
C LEU A 169 -0.61 1.87 -3.58
N PHE A 170 -1.37 2.61 -2.82
CA PHE A 170 -1.86 2.20 -1.52
C PHE A 170 -3.39 2.23 -1.50
N VAL A 171 -4.03 1.22 -0.91
CA VAL A 171 -5.48 1.19 -0.80
C VAL A 171 -5.91 1.17 0.66
N THR A 172 -6.97 1.89 0.98
CA THR A 172 -7.57 1.95 2.31
C THR A 172 -9.07 2.29 2.23
N HIS A 173 -9.78 2.10 3.33
CA HIS A 173 -11.12 2.63 3.55
C HIS A 173 -11.12 3.79 4.59
N ASP A 174 -9.96 4.11 5.16
CA ASP A 174 -9.76 5.12 6.19
C ASP A 174 -9.36 6.47 5.55
N VAL A 175 -10.24 7.47 5.70
CA VAL A 175 -10.03 8.82 5.15
C VAL A 175 -8.80 9.49 5.78
N ASP A 176 -8.58 9.28 7.09
CA ASP A 176 -7.46 9.91 7.79
C ASP A 176 -6.11 9.32 7.33
N GLU A 177 -6.04 8.01 7.04
CA GLU A 177 -4.87 7.40 6.40
C GLU A 177 -4.59 8.01 5.02
N ALA A 178 -5.63 8.15 4.19
CA ALA A 178 -5.51 8.71 2.84
C ALA A 178 -5.00 10.16 2.87
N VAL A 179 -5.61 11.02 3.71
CA VAL A 179 -5.22 12.44 3.84
C VAL A 179 -3.80 12.58 4.41
N PHE A 180 -3.42 11.73 5.36
CA PHE A 180 -2.13 11.80 6.01
C PHE A 180 -0.96 11.39 5.11
N LEU A 181 -1.15 10.37 4.26
CA LEU A 181 -0.08 9.75 3.49
C LEU A 181 -0.01 10.15 2.03
N ALA A 182 -1.16 10.26 1.36
CA ALA A 182 -1.20 10.32 -0.10
C ALA A 182 -0.89 11.70 -0.67
N ASP A 183 -0.26 11.73 -1.85
CA ASP A 183 -0.13 12.90 -2.72
C ASP A 183 -1.35 13.07 -3.62
N ARG A 184 -1.96 11.93 -4.04
CA ARG A 184 -3.14 11.86 -4.88
C ARG A 184 -4.12 10.86 -4.29
N ILE A 185 -5.39 11.24 -4.20
CA ILE A 185 -6.45 10.41 -3.63
C ILE A 185 -7.53 10.17 -4.68
N ILE A 186 -7.74 8.90 -5.01
CA ILE A 186 -8.75 8.44 -5.96
C ILE A 186 -9.86 7.77 -5.16
N VAL A 187 -11.06 8.36 -5.18
CA VAL A 187 -12.22 7.78 -4.51
C VAL A 187 -12.90 6.81 -5.47
N MET A 188 -13.08 5.57 -5.00
CA MET A 188 -13.70 4.50 -5.79
C MET A 188 -14.97 3.97 -5.13
N HIS A 189 -15.97 3.69 -5.98
CA HIS A 189 -17.18 2.97 -5.60
C HIS A 189 -17.62 2.06 -6.75
N GLY A 190 -17.99 0.81 -6.45
CA GLY A 190 -18.53 -0.14 -7.43
C GLY A 190 -17.66 -0.33 -8.69
N GLY A 191 -16.33 -0.36 -8.54
CA GLY A 191 -15.40 -0.51 -9.67
C GLY A 191 -15.22 0.73 -10.55
N LYS A 192 -15.69 1.90 -10.11
CA LYS A 192 -15.58 3.17 -10.86
C LYS A 192 -14.87 4.24 -10.02
N VAL A 193 -14.16 5.13 -10.69
CA VAL A 193 -13.62 6.34 -10.08
C VAL A 193 -14.74 7.37 -9.93
N LEU A 194 -14.99 7.81 -8.71
CA LEU A 194 -15.92 8.89 -8.40
C LEU A 194 -15.23 10.26 -8.41
N LYS A 195 -14.03 10.32 -7.82
CA LYS A 195 -13.20 11.51 -7.76
C LYS A 195 -11.73 11.16 -7.84
N ASP A 196 -10.95 12.11 -8.32
CA ASP A 196 -9.50 12.08 -8.42
C ASP A 196 -8.98 13.44 -7.95
N LEU A 197 -8.30 13.46 -6.81
CA LEU A 197 -7.94 14.67 -6.08
C LEU A 197 -6.45 14.70 -5.78
N LYS A 198 -5.80 15.83 -6.06
CA LYS A 198 -4.47 16.11 -5.55
C LYS A 198 -4.55 16.53 -4.08
N ASN A 199 -3.78 15.92 -3.22
CA ASN A 199 -3.74 16.24 -1.80
C ASN A 199 -2.59 17.22 -1.50
N GLU A 200 -2.93 18.49 -1.43
CA GLU A 200 -2.00 19.56 -1.03
C GLU A 200 -1.95 19.78 0.50
N SER A 201 -2.82 19.09 1.24
CA SER A 201 -3.05 19.26 2.67
C SER A 201 -2.39 18.18 3.52
N LYS A 202 -1.20 17.70 3.14
CA LYS A 202 -0.45 16.75 3.98
C LYS A 202 -0.14 17.40 5.33
N GLY A 203 -0.80 16.94 6.38
CA GLY A 203 -0.71 17.54 7.69
C GLY A 203 -0.62 16.50 8.80
N GLU A 204 -1.20 16.82 9.95
CA GLU A 204 -1.31 15.92 11.08
C GLU A 204 -2.45 14.92 10.88
N PHE A 205 -2.29 13.71 11.39
CA PHE A 205 -3.32 12.68 11.35
C PHE A 205 -4.57 13.14 12.12
N GLY A 206 -5.75 12.99 11.51
CA GLY A 206 -7.02 13.42 12.10
C GLY A 206 -7.25 14.92 12.09
N GLY A 207 -6.39 15.70 11.43
CA GLY A 207 -6.57 17.15 11.27
C GLY A 207 -7.85 17.51 10.49
N ASN A 208 -8.38 18.70 10.76
CA ASN A 208 -9.56 19.21 10.07
C ASN A 208 -9.17 19.91 8.76
N TYR A 209 -9.06 19.15 7.68
CA TYR A 209 -8.70 19.64 6.36
C TYR A 209 -9.90 19.69 5.41
N PRO A 210 -10.03 20.71 4.54
CA PRO A 210 -11.12 20.79 3.56
C PRO A 210 -11.25 19.52 2.70
N ILE A 211 -10.13 18.93 2.29
CA ILE A 211 -10.12 17.69 1.51
C ILE A 211 -10.76 16.52 2.28
N ARG A 212 -10.57 16.44 3.60
CA ARG A 212 -11.16 15.41 4.45
C ARG A 212 -12.69 15.46 4.42
N GLU A 213 -13.26 16.65 4.56
CA GLU A 213 -14.71 16.83 4.47
C GLU A 213 -15.25 16.48 3.08
N GLU A 214 -14.52 16.85 2.04
CA GLU A 214 -14.90 16.54 0.65
C GLU A 214 -14.91 15.02 0.41
N LEU A 215 -13.89 14.30 0.91
CA LEU A 215 -13.81 12.84 0.80
C LEU A 215 -14.96 12.15 1.54
N ILE A 216 -15.25 12.58 2.78
CA ILE A 216 -16.38 12.04 3.57
C ILE A 216 -17.70 12.26 2.82
N LYS A 217 -17.97 13.46 2.31
CA LYS A 217 -19.18 13.75 1.52
C LYS A 217 -19.27 12.87 0.27
N THR A 218 -18.13 12.59 -0.38
CA THR A 218 -18.11 11.77 -1.59
C THR A 218 -18.39 10.29 -1.29
N LEU A 219 -17.94 9.78 -0.13
CA LEU A 219 -18.18 8.39 0.28
C LEU A 219 -19.62 8.16 0.79
N LEU A 220 -20.31 9.20 1.26
CA LEU A 220 -21.68 9.11 1.78
C LEU A 220 -22.78 9.28 0.71
N ASN A 221 -22.43 9.68 -0.50
CA ASN A 221 -23.35 9.84 -1.65
C ASN A 221 -23.23 8.66 -2.63
#